data_046c67334eae61119d9013518a01cffd
#
_entry.id   046c67334eae61119d9013518a01cffd
#
_cell.length_a   1.000
_cell.length_b   1.000
_cell.length_c   1.000
_cell.angle_alpha   90.00
_cell.angle_beta   90.00
_cell.angle_gamma   90.00
#
_symmetry.space_group_name_H-M   'P 1'
#
loop_
_entity.id
_entity.type
_entity.pdbx_description
1 polymer ?
#
loop_
_entity_poly.entity_id
_entity_poly.type
_entity_poly.pdbx_seq_one_letter_code
_entity_poly.pdbx_strand_id
1 'polypeptide(L)'
;MNAISQCFRDIGNVVSFYKTFDRYADHKRNDLFNHLSAPFFTKQCKIFYRDHKISGFISWAYLDLLNQEHYKATGRIINWKSGNIVWLVDVLAHNDVQSIVEWGKIYFTNELGVD
;
A
#
# COMPACT_ATOMS: atom_id res chain seq x y z
N MET A 1 6.54 19.77 12.75
CA MET A 1 5.56 18.66 12.71
C MET A 1 6.29 17.35 12.98
N ASN A 2 5.76 16.52 13.87
CA ASN A 2 6.40 15.25 14.16
C ASN A 2 6.02 14.17 13.12
N ALA A 3 6.75 13.05 13.15
CA ALA A 3 6.55 11.96 12.17
C ALA A 3 5.14 11.33 12.23
N ILE A 4 4.54 11.26 13.43
CA ILE A 4 3.20 10.70 13.61
C ILE A 4 2.16 11.59 12.95
N SER A 5 2.23 12.91 13.15
CA SER A 5 1.31 13.86 12.53
C SER A 5 1.41 13.82 11.01
N GLN A 6 2.62 13.71 10.47
CA GLN A 6 2.81 13.60 9.03
C GLN A 6 2.20 12.30 8.50
N CYS A 7 2.38 11.20 9.23
CA CYS A 7 1.82 9.91 8.85
C CYS A 7 0.29 9.97 8.74
N PHE A 8 -0.39 10.55 9.74
CA PHE A 8 -1.85 10.70 9.70
C PHE A 8 -2.31 11.58 8.54
N ARG A 9 -1.56 12.64 8.26
CA ARG A 9 -1.87 13.52 7.12
C ARG A 9 -1.74 12.77 5.80
N ASP A 10 -0.67 11.99 5.64
CA ASP A 10 -0.44 11.22 4.43
C ASP A 10 -1.52 10.17 4.24
N ILE A 11 -1.92 9.46 5.30
CA ILE A 11 -3.02 8.50 5.23
C ILE A 11 -4.31 9.18 4.75
N GLY A 12 -4.64 10.33 5.33
CA GLY A 12 -5.83 11.09 4.93
C GLY A 12 -5.81 11.48 3.45
N ASN A 13 -4.65 11.90 2.95
CA ASN A 13 -4.49 12.26 1.55
C ASN A 13 -4.63 11.04 0.64
N VAL A 14 -4.08 9.90 1.05
CA VAL A 14 -4.20 8.65 0.29
C VAL A 14 -5.63 8.12 0.32
N VAL A 15 -6.34 8.27 1.45
CA VAL A 15 -7.78 7.92 1.52
C VAL A 15 -8.55 8.69 0.45
N SER A 16 -8.29 10.00 0.34
CA SER A 16 -8.93 10.82 -0.70
C SER A 16 -8.58 10.33 -2.10
N PHE A 17 -7.33 9.92 -2.30
CA PHE A 17 -6.90 9.35 -3.57
C PHE A 17 -7.64 8.04 -3.89
N TYR A 18 -7.76 7.13 -2.91
CA TYR A 18 -8.53 5.89 -3.09
C TYR A 18 -9.96 6.18 -3.57
N LYS A 19 -10.59 7.20 -3.00
CA LYS A 19 -12.00 7.51 -3.31
C LYS A 19 -12.19 8.09 -4.72
N THR A 20 -11.10 8.39 -5.44
CA THR A 20 -11.21 8.77 -6.86
C THR A 20 -11.35 7.55 -7.79
N PHE A 21 -11.22 6.34 -7.24
CA PHE A 21 -11.41 5.10 -8.01
C PHE A 21 -12.81 4.55 -7.73
N ASP A 22 -13.52 4.14 -8.78
CA ASP A 22 -14.89 3.63 -8.66
C ASP A 22 -15.01 2.51 -7.63
N ARG A 23 -14.01 1.64 -7.59
CA ARG A 23 -13.98 0.50 -6.66
C ARG A 23 -14.06 0.91 -5.20
N TYR A 24 -13.56 2.10 -4.86
CA TYR A 24 -13.49 2.59 -3.48
C TYR A 24 -14.35 3.82 -3.23
N ALA A 25 -15.04 4.34 -4.25
CA ALA A 25 -15.79 5.60 -4.14
C ALA A 25 -16.83 5.58 -3.01
N ASP A 26 -17.49 4.43 -2.81
CA ASP A 26 -18.53 4.27 -1.81
C ASP A 26 -18.02 3.76 -0.46
N HIS A 27 -16.73 3.50 -0.33
CA HIS A 27 -16.16 3.06 0.95
C HIS A 27 -16.14 4.23 1.93
N LYS A 28 -16.38 3.93 3.20
CA LYS A 28 -16.28 4.95 4.26
C LYS A 28 -14.82 5.34 4.48
N ARG A 29 -14.59 6.63 4.72
CA ARG A 29 -13.23 7.13 4.97
C ARG A 29 -12.56 6.40 6.13
N ASN A 30 -13.30 6.12 7.21
CA ASN A 30 -12.73 5.40 8.36
C ASN A 30 -12.28 3.98 7.99
N ASP A 31 -13.03 3.29 7.14
CA ASP A 31 -12.65 1.94 6.70
C ASP A 31 -11.37 1.98 5.87
N LEU A 32 -11.25 2.95 4.98
CA LEU A 32 -10.04 3.12 4.18
C LEU A 32 -8.87 3.54 5.06
N PHE A 33 -9.09 4.43 6.04
CA PHE A 33 -8.06 4.83 6.98
C PHE A 33 -7.52 3.62 7.74
N ASN A 34 -8.41 2.76 8.24
CA ASN A 34 -8.03 1.56 8.96
C ASN A 34 -7.26 0.58 8.07
N HIS A 35 -7.68 0.45 6.82
CA HIS A 35 -6.98 -0.40 5.83
C HIS A 35 -5.54 0.09 5.60
N LEU A 36 -5.33 1.39 5.59
CA LEU A 36 -4.03 2.00 5.29
C LEU A 36 -3.11 2.12 6.51
N SER A 37 -3.64 1.99 7.72
CA SER A 37 -2.84 2.18 8.93
C SER A 37 -1.65 1.23 9.00
N ALA A 38 -1.86 -0.07 8.71
CA ALA A 38 -0.79 -1.06 8.79
C ALA A 38 0.36 -0.76 7.83
N PRO A 39 0.13 -0.56 6.52
CA PRO A 39 1.25 -0.29 5.62
C PRO A 39 1.97 1.01 5.91
N PHE A 40 1.27 2.04 6.41
CA PHE A 40 1.92 3.30 6.77
C PHE A 40 2.78 3.15 8.02
N PHE A 41 2.26 2.52 9.07
CA PHE A 41 3.02 2.36 10.32
C PHE A 41 4.14 1.34 10.22
N THR A 42 4.05 0.38 9.29
CA THR A 42 5.15 -0.55 9.04
C THR A 42 6.11 -0.08 7.96
N LYS A 43 5.83 1.06 7.33
CA LYS A 43 6.62 1.61 6.21
C LYS A 43 6.65 0.66 5.02
N GLN A 44 5.52 0.03 4.74
CA GLN A 44 5.36 -0.91 3.64
C GLN A 44 4.45 -0.35 2.55
N CYS A 45 4.69 0.91 2.19
CA CYS A 45 3.95 1.58 1.13
C CYS A 45 4.78 2.71 0.53
N LYS A 46 4.35 3.17 -0.63
CA LYS A 46 4.99 4.27 -1.34
C LYS A 46 3.93 5.11 -2.02
N ILE A 47 3.99 6.44 -1.81
CA ILE A 47 3.15 7.41 -2.51
C ILE A 47 3.96 7.97 -3.67
N PHE A 48 3.36 8.04 -4.86
CA PHE A 48 3.95 8.66 -6.04
C PHE A 48 3.28 9.99 -6.28
N TYR A 49 4.06 10.99 -6.63
CA TYR A 49 3.58 12.35 -6.87
C TYR A 49 3.91 12.80 -8.29
N ARG A 50 3.01 13.57 -8.88
CA ARG A 50 3.26 14.28 -10.12
C ARG A 50 2.67 15.67 -9.96
N ASP A 51 3.48 16.71 -10.21
CA ASP A 51 3.06 18.11 -10.08
C ASP A 51 2.44 18.39 -8.71
N HIS A 52 3.07 17.88 -7.66
CA HIS A 52 2.68 18.03 -6.25
C HIS A 52 1.36 17.36 -5.87
N LYS A 53 0.81 16.54 -6.77
CA LYS A 53 -0.42 15.77 -6.51
C LYS A 53 -0.11 14.28 -6.47
N ILE A 54 -0.88 13.53 -5.67
CA ILE A 54 -0.72 12.08 -5.64
C ILE A 54 -1.11 11.52 -7.01
N SER A 55 -0.19 10.79 -7.63
CA SER A 55 -0.40 10.14 -8.92
C SER A 55 -0.53 8.63 -8.81
N GLY A 56 -0.07 8.04 -7.71
CA GLY A 56 -0.13 6.62 -7.51
C GLY A 56 0.19 6.20 -6.09
N PHE A 57 -0.11 4.96 -5.78
CA PHE A 57 0.13 4.38 -4.46
C PHE A 57 0.37 2.89 -4.60
N ILE A 58 1.31 2.37 -3.83
CA ILE A 58 1.60 0.94 -3.76
C ILE A 58 1.78 0.55 -2.30
N SER A 59 1.23 -0.59 -1.91
CA SER A 59 1.49 -1.18 -0.60
C SER A 59 1.80 -2.66 -0.76
N TRP A 60 2.57 -3.20 0.19
CA TRP A 60 3.02 -4.59 0.15
C TRP A 60 3.11 -5.17 1.54
N ALA A 61 3.06 -6.50 1.63
CA ALA A 61 3.21 -7.24 2.87
C ALA A 61 4.25 -8.33 2.70
N TYR A 62 4.89 -8.71 3.81
CA TYR A 62 5.81 -9.85 3.87
C TYR A 62 5.12 -10.94 4.65
N LEU A 63 4.71 -12.02 3.97
CA LEU A 63 3.87 -13.04 4.57
C LEU A 63 4.58 -14.38 4.67
N ASP A 64 4.28 -15.13 5.75
CA ASP A 64 4.60 -16.54 5.82
C ASP A 64 3.48 -17.34 5.13
N LEU A 65 3.65 -18.67 5.03
CA LEU A 65 2.67 -19.50 4.33
C LEU A 65 1.30 -19.46 4.98
N LEU A 66 1.24 -19.47 6.30
CA LEU A 66 -0.05 -19.45 7.02
C LEU A 66 -0.80 -18.14 6.77
N ASN A 67 -0.12 -17.01 6.88
CA ASN A 67 -0.74 -15.70 6.64
C ASN A 67 -1.11 -15.50 5.17
N GLN A 68 -0.32 -16.06 4.25
CA GLN A 68 -0.65 -16.05 2.82
C GLN A 68 -1.97 -16.78 2.56
N GLU A 69 -2.14 -17.97 3.14
CA GLU A 69 -3.38 -18.72 2.97
C GLU A 69 -4.57 -18.00 3.59
N HIS A 70 -4.37 -17.37 4.75
CA HIS A 70 -5.43 -16.58 5.38
C HIS A 70 -5.83 -15.40 4.49
N TYR A 71 -4.86 -14.71 3.91
CA TYR A 71 -5.13 -13.59 3.01
C TYR A 71 -5.89 -14.02 1.76
N LYS A 72 -5.50 -15.16 1.16
CA LYS A 72 -6.20 -15.71 0.00
C LYS A 72 -7.65 -16.06 0.33
N ALA A 73 -7.89 -16.59 1.53
CA ALA A 73 -9.22 -17.03 1.95
C ALA A 73 -10.14 -15.88 2.35
N THR A 74 -9.60 -14.83 2.97
CA THR A 74 -10.41 -13.78 3.61
C THR A 74 -10.25 -12.40 2.99
N GLY A 75 -9.19 -12.16 2.21
CA GLY A 75 -8.84 -10.84 1.72
C GLY A 75 -8.28 -9.92 2.79
N ARG A 76 -7.94 -10.47 3.96
CA ARG A 76 -7.44 -9.70 5.10
C ARG A 76 -6.04 -10.15 5.49
N ILE A 77 -5.21 -9.18 5.89
CA ILE A 77 -3.86 -9.43 6.39
C ILE A 77 -3.83 -9.09 7.87
N ILE A 78 -3.54 -10.10 8.70
CA ILE A 78 -3.45 -9.93 10.15
C ILE A 78 -2.06 -9.39 10.52
N ASN A 79 -1.02 -9.99 9.96
CA ASN A 79 0.36 -9.59 10.26
C ASN A 79 1.09 -9.29 8.95
N TRP A 80 1.37 -8.00 8.73
CA TRP A 80 2.00 -7.51 7.50
C TRP A 80 3.50 -7.85 7.41
N LYS A 81 4.09 -8.34 8.48
CA LYS A 81 5.51 -8.74 8.55
C LYS A 81 5.68 -10.15 9.12
N SER A 82 4.86 -11.09 8.66
CA SER A 82 4.89 -12.44 9.21
C SER A 82 5.97 -13.33 8.60
N GLY A 83 6.51 -12.97 7.43
CA GLY A 83 7.46 -13.84 6.75
C GLY A 83 8.26 -13.13 5.66
N ASN A 84 8.65 -13.88 4.62
CA ASN A 84 9.55 -13.41 3.57
C ASN A 84 8.90 -13.35 2.18
N ILE A 85 7.65 -13.78 2.04
CA ILE A 85 6.99 -13.80 0.75
C ILE A 85 6.36 -12.44 0.51
N VAL A 86 6.81 -11.73 -0.52
CA VAL A 86 6.29 -10.39 -0.85
C VAL A 86 4.96 -10.51 -1.56
N TRP A 87 3.96 -9.79 -1.05
CA TRP A 87 2.64 -9.64 -1.68
C TRP A 87 2.37 -8.18 -1.93
N LEU A 88 2.07 -7.84 -3.18
CA LEU A 88 1.55 -6.51 -3.50
C LEU A 88 0.08 -6.48 -3.08
N VAL A 89 -0.25 -5.64 -2.12
CA VAL A 89 -1.61 -5.56 -1.58
C VAL A 89 -2.46 -4.63 -2.42
N ASP A 90 -2.01 -3.40 -2.61
CA ASP A 90 -2.67 -2.43 -3.46
C ASP A 90 -1.67 -1.79 -4.42
N VAL A 91 -2.11 -1.59 -5.65
CA VAL A 91 -1.40 -0.79 -6.66
C VAL A 91 -2.45 0.09 -7.31
N LEU A 92 -2.39 1.39 -7.07
CA LEU A 92 -3.39 2.34 -7.55
C LEU A 92 -2.74 3.44 -8.37
N ALA A 93 -3.22 3.65 -9.57
CA ALA A 93 -2.87 4.80 -10.40
C ALA A 93 -3.95 4.98 -11.45
N HIS A 94 -4.27 6.23 -11.79
CA HIS A 94 -5.19 6.51 -12.89
C HIS A 94 -4.48 6.39 -14.23
N ASN A 95 -3.18 6.69 -14.24
CA ASN A 95 -2.34 6.62 -15.43
C ASN A 95 -1.03 5.96 -15.05
N ASP A 96 -0.39 5.29 -16.02
CA ASP A 96 0.98 4.79 -15.90
C ASP A 96 1.19 3.85 -14.70
N VAL A 97 0.32 2.85 -14.57
CA VAL A 97 0.48 1.77 -13.59
C VAL A 97 1.83 1.07 -13.79
N GLN A 98 2.30 0.99 -15.05
CA GLN A 98 3.54 0.30 -15.37
C GLN A 98 4.76 0.91 -14.67
N SER A 99 4.83 2.23 -14.53
CA SER A 99 5.93 2.88 -13.80
C SER A 99 5.99 2.44 -12.34
N ILE A 100 4.83 2.26 -11.71
CA ILE A 100 4.76 1.81 -10.32
C ILE A 100 5.22 0.36 -10.21
N VAL A 101 4.79 -0.49 -11.13
CA VAL A 101 5.21 -1.90 -11.17
C VAL A 101 6.71 -2.00 -11.35
N GLU A 102 7.28 -1.20 -12.28
CA GLU A 102 8.73 -1.19 -12.49
C GLU A 102 9.49 -0.71 -11.26
N TRP A 103 8.96 0.32 -10.56
CA TRP A 103 9.57 0.74 -9.30
C TRP A 103 9.61 -0.40 -8.30
N GLY A 104 8.50 -1.15 -8.18
CA GLY A 104 8.41 -2.28 -7.26
C GLY A 104 9.41 -3.37 -7.58
N LYS A 105 9.57 -3.71 -8.85
CA LYS A 105 10.55 -4.72 -9.28
C LYS A 105 11.96 -4.32 -8.84
N ILE A 106 12.34 -3.07 -9.06
CA ILE A 106 13.67 -2.57 -8.70
C ILE A 106 13.83 -2.56 -7.18
N TYR A 107 12.84 -2.03 -6.47
CA TYR A 107 12.87 -1.92 -5.02
C TYR A 107 13.04 -3.28 -4.35
N PHE A 108 12.21 -4.26 -4.72
CA PHE A 108 12.24 -5.57 -4.09
C PHE A 108 13.50 -6.36 -4.47
N THR A 109 14.00 -6.18 -5.68
CA THR A 109 15.27 -6.80 -6.09
C THR A 109 16.42 -6.27 -5.24
N ASN A 110 16.51 -4.95 -5.07
CA ASN A 110 17.61 -4.32 -4.34
C ASN A 110 17.50 -4.53 -2.82
N GLU A 111 16.30 -4.36 -2.25
CA GLU A 111 16.12 -4.42 -0.79
C GLU A 111 16.12 -5.84 -0.26
N LEU A 112 15.58 -6.79 -1.03
CA LEU A 112 15.40 -8.17 -0.56
C LEU A 112 16.36 -9.14 -1.22
N GLY A 113 17.12 -8.71 -2.24
CA GLY A 113 17.97 -9.61 -3.00
C GLY A 113 17.20 -10.65 -3.81
N VAL A 114 15.97 -10.33 -4.19
CA VAL A 114 15.08 -11.22 -4.95
C VAL A 114 15.10 -10.79 -6.41
N ASP A 115 15.27 -11.75 -7.32
CA ASP A 115 15.29 -11.47 -8.75
C ASP A 115 13.89 -11.50 -9.37
#